data_f3dd3e462e3b5895823dd32226f4e2b3
#
_entry.id   f3dd3e462e3b5895823dd32226f4e2b3
#
_cell.length_a   1.000
_cell.length_b   1.000
_cell.length_c   1.000
_cell.angle_alpha   90.00
_cell.angle_beta   90.00
_cell.angle_gamma   90.00
#
_symmetry.space_group_name_H-M   'P 1'
#
loop_
_entity.id
_entity.type
_entity.pdbx_description
1 polymer ?
#
loop_
_entity_poly.entity_id
_entity_poly.type
_entity_poly.pdbx_seq_one_letter_code
_entity_poly.pdbx_strand_id
1 'polypeptide(L)'
;MRSCNIDKYSILVNGDDSVVVIEKSQLAVTRNLNIFRYYGFNMKYEVTDDFSRLDFCQARPVETDYGWTMARRPDRLLGRTSWSVKMFGKTKMRSFVHTLGVCERAASWGVPVASALATKMIESTVGARMMKLSPWLTEHYALMQRWWKNGKPSVSNIARVSFYEAWDISPEEQMKIEASILVRLVARPTELQLQYYHDLVNH
;
A
#
# COMPACT_ATOMS: atom_id res chain seq x y z
N MET A 1 21.07 17.29 -5.71
CA MET A 1 21.70 17.19 -4.40
C MET A 1 22.99 18.00 -4.31
N ARG A 2 23.88 17.98 -5.30
CA ARG A 2 25.12 18.81 -5.30
C ARG A 2 24.83 20.30 -5.10
N SER A 3 23.81 20.85 -5.74
CA SER A 3 23.39 22.26 -5.56
C SER A 3 22.89 22.57 -4.14
N CYS A 4 22.63 21.56 -3.32
CA CYS A 4 22.25 21.69 -1.92
C CYS A 4 23.42 21.39 -0.97
N ASN A 5 24.65 21.18 -1.48
CA ASN A 5 25.84 20.78 -0.71
C ASN A 5 25.64 19.46 0.07
N ILE A 6 24.92 18.51 -0.51
CA ILE A 6 24.75 17.17 0.04
C ILE A 6 25.66 16.24 -0.77
N ASP A 7 26.75 15.77 -0.14
CA ASP A 7 27.80 15.01 -0.83
C ASP A 7 27.53 13.51 -0.84
N LYS A 8 27.03 12.98 0.29
CA LYS A 8 26.69 11.57 0.45
C LYS A 8 25.19 11.40 0.58
N TYR A 9 24.57 10.78 -0.39
CA TYR A 9 23.14 10.51 -0.37
C TYR A 9 22.78 9.27 -1.18
N SER A 10 21.67 8.66 -0.83
CA SER A 10 20.93 7.73 -1.68
C SER A 10 19.57 8.33 -1.97
N ILE A 11 19.05 8.12 -3.17
CA ILE A 11 17.76 8.67 -3.58
C ILE A 11 16.92 7.58 -4.24
N LEU A 12 15.65 7.53 -3.86
CA LEU A 12 14.61 6.74 -4.50
C LEU A 12 13.53 7.70 -4.99
N VAL A 13 13.13 7.58 -6.25
CA VAL A 13 12.15 8.47 -6.89
C VAL A 13 11.09 7.64 -7.61
N ASN A 14 9.83 8.01 -7.41
CA ASN A 14 8.70 7.47 -8.15
C ASN A 14 7.69 8.59 -8.46
N GLY A 15 7.76 9.13 -9.68
CA GLY A 15 6.95 10.29 -10.08
C GLY A 15 7.34 11.52 -9.27
N ASP A 16 6.40 12.06 -8.51
CA ASP A 16 6.54 13.20 -7.60
C ASP A 16 7.00 12.81 -6.19
N ASP A 17 6.85 11.55 -5.82
CA ASP A 17 7.33 11.04 -4.54
C ASP A 17 8.84 10.72 -4.59
N SER A 18 9.56 11.12 -3.54
CA SER A 18 10.98 10.82 -3.41
C SER A 18 11.40 10.64 -1.96
N VAL A 19 12.35 9.74 -1.76
CA VAL A 19 13.04 9.56 -0.49
C VAL A 19 14.52 9.84 -0.70
N VAL A 20 15.09 10.64 0.19
CA VAL A 20 16.51 10.94 0.20
C VAL A 20 17.09 10.54 1.54
N VAL A 21 18.06 9.62 1.50
CA VAL A 21 18.81 9.18 2.67
C VAL A 21 20.13 9.92 2.70
N ILE A 22 20.41 10.61 3.80
CA ILE A 22 21.63 11.40 4.00
C ILE A 22 22.27 11.08 5.35
N GLU A 23 23.51 11.43 5.50
CA GLU A 23 24.20 11.38 6.80
C GLU A 23 23.56 12.37 7.79
N LYS A 24 23.36 11.95 9.04
CA LYS A 24 22.75 12.79 10.08
C LYS A 24 23.53 14.13 10.29
N SER A 25 24.83 14.11 10.08
CA SER A 25 25.70 15.30 10.11
C SER A 25 25.36 16.36 9.06
N GLN A 26 24.71 15.93 7.96
CA GLN A 26 24.29 16.81 6.88
C GLN A 26 22.83 17.30 7.01
N LEU A 27 22.16 17.02 8.11
CA LEU A 27 20.75 17.38 8.28
C LEU A 27 20.50 18.90 8.18
N ALA A 28 21.42 19.73 8.65
CA ALA A 28 21.28 21.18 8.56
C ALA A 28 21.17 21.69 7.11
N VAL A 29 21.71 20.93 6.16
CA VAL A 29 21.74 21.30 4.73
C VAL A 29 20.39 21.08 4.05
N THR A 30 19.47 20.35 4.66
CA THR A 30 18.11 20.13 4.12
C THR A 30 17.34 21.44 3.94
N ARG A 31 17.69 22.50 4.69
CA ARG A 31 17.14 23.86 4.49
C ARG A 31 17.36 24.37 3.07
N ASN A 32 18.41 23.91 2.38
CA ASN A 32 18.75 24.29 1.01
C ASN A 32 17.80 23.64 -0.02
N LEU A 33 16.94 22.71 0.37
CA LEU A 33 15.92 22.13 -0.51
C LEU A 33 14.93 23.20 -1.02
N ASN A 34 14.86 24.36 -0.36
CA ASN A 34 14.10 25.51 -0.85
C ASN A 34 14.52 25.99 -2.24
N ILE A 35 15.73 25.62 -2.71
CA ILE A 35 16.19 25.92 -4.07
C ILE A 35 15.24 25.40 -5.16
N PHE A 36 14.51 24.32 -4.89
CA PHE A 36 13.54 23.76 -5.83
C PHE A 36 12.40 24.73 -6.19
N ARG A 37 12.12 25.73 -5.33
CA ARG A 37 11.14 26.80 -5.65
C ARG A 37 11.58 27.64 -6.84
N TYR A 38 12.87 27.85 -7.02
CA TYR A 38 13.40 28.60 -8.20
C TYR A 38 13.15 27.83 -9.50
N TYR A 39 12.95 26.50 -9.42
CA TYR A 39 12.60 25.66 -10.56
C TYR A 39 11.08 25.44 -10.68
N GLY A 40 10.26 26.17 -9.91
CA GLY A 40 8.81 26.09 -9.96
C GLY A 40 8.19 24.95 -9.13
N PHE A 41 8.98 24.23 -8.31
CA PHE A 41 8.48 23.15 -7.49
C PHE A 41 8.15 23.61 -6.07
N ASN A 42 6.92 23.35 -5.62
CA ASN A 42 6.55 23.55 -4.22
C ASN A 42 6.77 22.27 -3.43
N MET A 43 8.01 22.05 -2.99
CA MET A 43 8.40 20.87 -2.23
C MET A 43 7.76 20.86 -0.84
N LYS A 44 7.08 19.76 -0.52
CA LYS A 44 6.72 19.38 0.85
C LYS A 44 7.63 18.22 1.24
N TYR A 45 8.32 18.32 2.34
CA TYR A 45 9.18 17.25 2.83
C TYR A 45 9.09 17.12 4.34
N GLU A 46 9.26 15.90 4.80
CA GLU A 46 9.39 15.54 6.20
C GLU A 46 10.80 14.99 6.40
N VAL A 47 11.35 15.21 7.60
CA VAL A 47 12.65 14.67 7.98
C VAL A 47 12.43 13.76 9.17
N THR A 48 12.87 12.52 9.06
CA THR A 48 12.81 11.54 10.14
C THR A 48 14.12 10.79 10.23
N ASP A 49 14.51 10.37 11.42
CA ASP A 49 15.56 9.39 11.69
C ASP A 49 14.97 8.03 12.10
N ASP A 50 13.65 7.94 12.13
CA ASP A 50 12.91 6.71 12.36
C ASP A 50 12.54 6.05 11.02
N PHE A 51 13.16 4.89 10.75
CA PHE A 51 12.91 4.16 9.50
C PHE A 51 11.44 3.69 9.37
N SER A 52 10.79 3.34 10.48
CA SER A 52 9.40 2.90 10.49
C SER A 52 8.42 4.00 10.03
N ARG A 53 8.82 5.26 10.20
CA ARG A 53 8.03 6.45 9.83
C ARG A 53 8.30 6.98 8.42
N LEU A 54 9.22 6.35 7.68
CA LEU A 54 9.52 6.75 6.32
C LEU A 54 8.31 6.50 5.42
N ASP A 55 7.70 7.57 4.92
CA ASP A 55 6.55 7.48 4.01
C ASP A 55 7.01 7.62 2.55
N PHE A 56 6.72 6.62 1.73
CA PHE A 56 7.01 6.62 0.31
C PHE A 56 5.86 6.00 -0.47
N CYS A 57 5.31 6.71 -1.42
CA CYS A 57 4.14 6.28 -2.19
C CYS A 57 2.96 5.86 -1.30
N GLN A 58 2.76 6.58 -0.17
CA GLN A 58 1.71 6.30 0.82
C GLN A 58 1.82 4.90 1.47
N ALA A 59 3.03 4.41 1.57
CA ALA A 59 3.38 3.17 2.23
C ALA A 59 4.55 3.39 3.17
N ARG A 60 4.62 2.61 4.24
CA ARG A 60 5.69 2.63 5.24
C ARG A 60 6.34 1.26 5.34
N PRO A 61 7.63 1.17 5.69
CA PRO A 61 8.30 -0.10 5.85
C PRO A 61 7.75 -0.85 7.06
N VAL A 62 7.50 -2.14 6.86
CA VAL A 62 7.09 -3.09 7.90
C VAL A 62 7.96 -4.32 7.78
N GLU A 63 8.56 -4.74 8.88
CA GLU A 63 9.30 -5.98 8.98
C GLU A 63 8.35 -7.16 9.11
N THR A 64 8.57 -8.19 8.33
CA THR A 64 7.84 -9.47 8.39
C THR A 64 8.82 -10.62 8.48
N ASP A 65 8.38 -11.83 8.76
CA ASP A 65 9.23 -13.04 8.71
C ASP A 65 9.85 -13.28 7.33
N TYR A 66 9.37 -12.59 6.32
CA TYR A 66 9.82 -12.69 4.93
C TYR A 66 10.71 -11.53 4.50
N GLY A 67 11.06 -10.62 5.43
CA GLY A 67 11.84 -9.41 5.22
C GLY A 67 11.00 -8.13 5.25
N TRP A 68 11.66 -7.03 4.94
CA TRP A 68 11.05 -5.70 4.89
C TRP A 68 10.16 -5.56 3.65
N THR A 69 8.99 -4.98 3.85
CA THR A 69 8.06 -4.64 2.77
C THR A 69 7.42 -3.27 3.01
N MET A 70 6.99 -2.62 1.95
CA MET A 70 6.26 -1.36 2.05
C MET A 70 4.77 -1.64 2.24
N ALA A 71 4.29 -1.48 3.47
CA ALA A 71 2.90 -1.65 3.82
C ALA A 71 2.10 -0.38 3.50
N ARG A 72 1.05 -0.52 2.72
CA ARG A 72 0.17 0.61 2.38
C ARG A 72 -0.61 1.11 3.60
N ARG A 73 -0.93 2.37 3.59
CA ARG A 73 -1.72 3.04 4.60
C ARG A 73 -3.07 2.32 4.82
N PRO A 74 -3.38 1.86 6.07
CA PRO A 74 -4.50 0.95 6.32
C PRO A 74 -5.88 1.51 5.96
N ASP A 75 -6.14 2.80 6.22
CA ASP A 75 -7.39 3.46 5.88
C ASP A 75 -7.65 3.47 4.36
N ARG A 76 -6.61 3.74 3.58
CA ARG A 76 -6.69 3.69 2.11
C ARG A 76 -6.78 2.27 1.57
N LEU A 77 -6.05 1.34 2.19
CA LEU A 77 -6.12 -0.06 1.84
C LEU A 77 -7.57 -0.57 1.99
N LEU A 78 -8.17 -0.38 3.15
CA LEU A 78 -9.53 -0.84 3.44
C LEU A 78 -10.59 -0.07 2.65
N GLY A 79 -10.42 1.25 2.53
CA GLY A 79 -11.42 2.12 1.91
C GLY A 79 -11.39 2.12 0.37
N ARG A 80 -10.26 1.81 -0.26
CA ARG A 80 -10.10 1.99 -1.72
C ARG A 80 -9.84 0.71 -2.52
N THR A 81 -9.29 -0.34 -1.91
CA THR A 81 -8.89 -1.55 -2.65
C THR A 81 -10.05 -2.24 -3.35
N SER A 82 -11.25 -2.18 -2.79
CA SER A 82 -12.45 -2.83 -3.34
C SER A 82 -13.24 -1.98 -4.35
N TRP A 83 -12.80 -0.76 -4.62
CA TRP A 83 -13.51 0.15 -5.53
C TRP A 83 -13.06 -0.06 -6.98
N SER A 84 -14.04 -0.02 -7.89
CA SER A 84 -13.80 -0.08 -9.33
C SER A 84 -14.57 1.04 -10.02
N VAL A 85 -13.88 1.80 -10.88
CA VAL A 85 -14.52 2.77 -11.77
C VAL A 85 -15.29 2.10 -12.90
N LYS A 86 -15.07 0.79 -13.13
CA LYS A 86 -15.81 0.00 -14.11
C LYS A 86 -16.95 -0.75 -13.43
N MET A 87 -18.14 -0.67 -14.00
CA MET A 87 -19.27 -1.48 -13.58
C MET A 87 -19.12 -2.89 -14.15
N PHE A 88 -19.07 -3.88 -13.27
CA PHE A 88 -18.99 -5.29 -13.64
C PHE A 88 -20.31 -5.99 -13.36
N GLY A 89 -20.73 -6.88 -14.27
CA GLY A 89 -21.76 -7.87 -13.95
C GLY A 89 -21.26 -8.86 -12.88
N LYS A 90 -22.19 -9.58 -12.24
CA LYS A 90 -21.93 -10.43 -11.06
C LYS A 90 -20.72 -11.38 -11.22
N THR A 91 -20.61 -12.08 -12.34
CA THR A 91 -19.50 -13.03 -12.61
C THR A 91 -18.16 -12.30 -12.75
N LYS A 92 -18.13 -11.21 -13.51
CA LYS A 92 -16.91 -10.40 -13.70
C LYS A 92 -16.49 -9.71 -12.39
N MET A 93 -17.44 -9.27 -11.55
CA MET A 93 -17.15 -8.71 -10.24
C MET A 93 -16.45 -9.73 -9.34
N ARG A 94 -16.90 -10.98 -9.32
CA ARG A 94 -16.23 -12.06 -8.59
C ARG A 94 -14.78 -12.25 -9.08
N SER A 95 -14.58 -12.28 -10.40
CA SER A 95 -13.23 -12.39 -10.98
C SER A 95 -12.36 -11.18 -10.67
N PHE A 96 -12.93 -9.98 -10.67
CA PHE A 96 -12.23 -8.75 -10.31
C PHE A 96 -11.76 -8.78 -8.86
N VAL A 97 -12.66 -9.04 -7.91
CA VAL A 97 -12.33 -9.11 -6.47
C VAL A 97 -11.34 -10.24 -6.18
N HIS A 98 -11.51 -11.38 -6.84
CA HIS A 98 -10.54 -12.49 -6.74
C HIS A 98 -9.14 -12.05 -7.17
N THR A 99 -9.05 -11.40 -8.34
CA THR A 99 -7.77 -10.91 -8.88
C THR A 99 -7.11 -9.89 -7.95
N LEU A 100 -7.91 -8.94 -7.42
CA LEU A 100 -7.42 -7.99 -6.43
C LEU A 100 -6.88 -8.69 -5.18
N GLY A 101 -7.63 -9.62 -4.63
CA GLY A 101 -7.20 -10.38 -3.44
C GLY A 101 -5.90 -11.14 -3.67
N VAL A 102 -5.76 -11.74 -4.86
CA VAL A 102 -4.55 -12.46 -5.25
C VAL A 102 -3.35 -11.51 -5.40
N CYS A 103 -3.52 -10.37 -6.07
CA CYS A 103 -2.46 -9.35 -6.20
C CYS A 103 -2.10 -8.74 -4.84
N GLU A 104 -3.10 -8.42 -4.02
CA GLU A 104 -2.87 -7.89 -2.68
C GLU A 104 -2.12 -8.85 -1.78
N ARG A 105 -2.51 -10.13 -1.79
CA ARG A 105 -1.80 -11.17 -1.03
C ARG A 105 -0.34 -11.27 -1.43
N ALA A 106 -0.04 -11.13 -2.73
CA ALA A 106 1.32 -11.14 -3.21
C ALA A 106 2.13 -9.92 -2.73
N ALA A 107 1.51 -8.73 -2.76
CA ALA A 107 2.17 -7.48 -2.41
C ALA A 107 2.36 -7.31 -0.90
N SER A 108 1.50 -7.91 -0.08
CA SER A 108 1.44 -7.71 1.38
C SER A 108 1.58 -9.00 2.18
N TRP A 109 2.42 -9.93 1.70
CA TRP A 109 2.65 -11.22 2.35
C TRP A 109 3.14 -11.05 3.78
N GLY A 110 2.38 -11.55 4.76
CA GLY A 110 2.71 -11.44 6.18
C GLY A 110 2.46 -10.07 6.82
N VAL A 111 1.97 -9.09 6.07
CA VAL A 111 1.62 -7.76 6.60
C VAL A 111 0.27 -7.81 7.32
N PRO A 112 0.17 -7.35 8.59
CA PRO A 112 -1.10 -7.25 9.31
C PRO A 112 -2.16 -6.49 8.51
N VAL A 113 -3.42 -6.78 8.73
CA VAL A 113 -4.60 -6.19 8.09
C VAL A 113 -4.65 -6.47 6.58
N ALA A 114 -3.57 -6.19 5.84
CA ALA A 114 -3.52 -6.38 4.39
C ALA A 114 -3.60 -7.85 3.99
N SER A 115 -2.86 -8.74 4.67
CA SER A 115 -2.95 -10.18 4.45
C SER A 115 -4.33 -10.74 4.77
N ALA A 116 -4.98 -10.23 5.82
CA ALA A 116 -6.33 -10.63 6.20
C ALA A 116 -7.36 -10.18 5.15
N LEU A 117 -7.28 -8.93 4.69
CA LEU A 117 -8.14 -8.41 3.60
C LEU A 117 -8.00 -9.29 2.35
N ALA A 118 -6.76 -9.53 1.91
CA ALA A 118 -6.48 -10.33 0.73
C ALA A 118 -7.03 -11.75 0.85
N THR A 119 -6.86 -12.37 2.02
CA THR A 119 -7.38 -13.71 2.30
C THR A 119 -8.90 -13.74 2.21
N LYS A 120 -9.59 -12.80 2.86
CA LYS A 120 -11.06 -12.70 2.84
C LYS A 120 -11.61 -12.42 1.44
N MET A 121 -10.91 -11.61 0.63
CA MET A 121 -11.28 -11.38 -0.78
C MET A 121 -11.19 -12.67 -1.59
N ILE A 122 -10.15 -13.46 -1.42
CA ILE A 122 -9.99 -14.75 -2.12
C ILE A 122 -11.03 -15.76 -1.63
N GLU A 123 -11.25 -15.89 -0.34
CA GLU A 123 -12.22 -16.80 0.26
C GLU A 123 -13.67 -16.48 -0.16
N SER A 124 -14.03 -15.20 -0.24
CA SER A 124 -15.36 -14.78 -0.72
C SER A 124 -15.62 -15.05 -2.21
N THR A 125 -14.57 -15.38 -2.95
CA THR A 125 -14.59 -15.55 -4.41
C THR A 125 -14.08 -16.92 -4.87
N VAL A 126 -14.14 -17.92 -4.01
CA VAL A 126 -13.72 -19.31 -4.34
C VAL A 126 -14.36 -19.76 -5.65
N GLY A 127 -13.56 -20.36 -6.54
CA GLY A 127 -13.96 -20.80 -7.87
C GLY A 127 -14.03 -19.69 -8.94
N ALA A 128 -13.79 -18.43 -8.58
CA ALA A 128 -13.64 -17.39 -9.58
C ALA A 128 -12.29 -17.51 -10.30
N ARG A 129 -12.27 -17.19 -11.60
CA ARG A 129 -11.02 -17.14 -12.38
C ARG A 129 -10.41 -15.75 -12.27
N MET A 130 -9.09 -15.68 -12.24
CA MET A 130 -8.37 -14.41 -12.35
C MET A 130 -8.70 -13.71 -13.68
N MET A 131 -8.80 -12.39 -13.62
CA MET A 131 -8.86 -11.57 -14.83
C MET A 131 -7.48 -11.56 -15.50
N LYS A 132 -7.49 -11.38 -16.83
CA LYS A 132 -6.24 -11.17 -17.57
C LYS A 132 -5.58 -9.86 -17.09
N LEU A 133 -4.39 -9.97 -16.58
CA LEU A 133 -3.58 -8.81 -16.17
C LEU A 133 -2.90 -8.18 -17.40
N SER A 134 -2.59 -6.90 -17.33
CA SER A 134 -1.71 -6.26 -18.32
C SER A 134 -0.31 -6.88 -18.26
N PRO A 135 0.49 -6.81 -19.34
CA PRO A 135 1.85 -7.38 -19.34
C PRO A 135 2.70 -6.88 -18.16
N TRP A 136 2.66 -5.58 -17.87
CA TRP A 136 3.38 -4.97 -16.75
C TRP A 136 2.93 -5.53 -15.38
N LEU A 137 1.63 -5.66 -15.15
CA LEU A 137 1.11 -6.28 -13.92
C LEU A 137 1.45 -7.75 -13.83
N THR A 138 1.56 -8.45 -14.97
CA THR A 138 1.95 -9.86 -15.01
C THR A 138 3.39 -10.05 -14.57
N GLU A 139 4.31 -9.19 -15.01
CA GLU A 139 5.71 -9.22 -14.57
C GLU A 139 5.84 -8.95 -13.07
N HIS A 140 5.20 -7.89 -12.57
CA HIS A 140 5.17 -7.58 -11.15
C HIS A 140 4.61 -8.73 -10.31
N TYR A 141 3.52 -9.32 -10.77
CA TYR A 141 2.91 -10.46 -10.14
C TYR A 141 3.85 -11.69 -10.11
N ALA A 142 4.57 -11.96 -11.20
CA ALA A 142 5.53 -13.06 -11.26
C ALA A 142 6.70 -12.88 -10.26
N LEU A 143 7.18 -11.64 -10.08
CA LEU A 143 8.21 -11.34 -9.08
C LEU A 143 7.69 -11.59 -7.65
N MET A 144 6.45 -11.25 -7.38
CA MET A 144 5.82 -11.44 -6.08
C MET A 144 5.46 -12.91 -5.80
N GLN A 145 5.21 -13.73 -6.84
CA GLN A 145 4.91 -15.16 -6.69
C GLN A 145 6.03 -15.98 -6.03
N ARG A 146 7.25 -15.48 -5.96
CA ARG A 146 8.35 -16.16 -5.26
C ARG A 146 8.01 -16.53 -3.81
N TRP A 147 7.11 -15.75 -3.17
CA TRP A 147 6.68 -15.95 -1.80
C TRP A 147 5.52 -16.95 -1.66
N TRP A 148 4.77 -17.20 -2.73
CA TRP A 148 3.55 -18.02 -2.71
C TRP A 148 3.76 -19.52 -2.58
N LYS A 149 4.94 -20.00 -2.87
CA LYS A 149 5.26 -21.43 -2.79
C LYS A 149 5.17 -21.96 -1.35
N ASN A 150 5.07 -21.07 -0.37
CA ASN A 150 5.14 -21.39 1.06
C ASN A 150 3.79 -21.42 1.79
N GLY A 151 2.66 -21.48 1.08
CA GLY A 151 1.35 -21.67 1.73
C GLY A 151 0.57 -20.36 2.00
N LYS A 152 -0.18 -20.31 3.10
CA LYS A 152 -0.90 -19.10 3.54
C LYS A 152 0.05 -18.19 4.29
N PRO A 153 -0.04 -16.84 4.09
CA PRO A 153 0.76 -15.90 4.86
C PRO A 153 0.38 -16.00 6.34
N SER A 154 1.38 -16.11 7.19
CA SER A 154 1.21 -15.94 8.64
C SER A 154 1.65 -14.55 9.03
N VAL A 155 0.93 -13.92 9.94
CA VAL A 155 1.29 -12.64 10.52
C VAL A 155 1.97 -12.91 11.85
N SER A 156 3.27 -12.65 11.93
CA SER A 156 4.07 -12.85 13.14
C SER A 156 3.93 -11.70 14.13
N ASN A 157 4.41 -11.91 15.36
CA ASN A 157 4.48 -10.85 16.36
C ASN A 157 5.43 -9.73 15.93
N ILE A 158 6.53 -10.05 15.24
CA ILE A 158 7.45 -9.06 14.67
C ILE A 158 6.70 -8.15 13.69
N ALA A 159 5.95 -8.73 12.77
CA ALA A 159 5.16 -7.96 11.82
C ALA A 159 4.10 -7.08 12.50
N ARG A 160 3.47 -7.54 13.57
CA ARG A 160 2.49 -6.75 14.33
C ARG A 160 3.12 -5.57 15.05
N VAL A 161 4.27 -5.77 15.67
CA VAL A 161 5.02 -4.69 16.35
C VAL A 161 5.51 -3.67 15.31
N SER A 162 6.15 -4.12 14.24
CA SER A 162 6.64 -3.24 13.18
C SER A 162 5.50 -2.47 12.48
N PHE A 163 4.33 -3.09 12.32
CA PHE A 163 3.15 -2.40 11.81
C PHE A 163 2.61 -1.34 12.78
N TYR A 164 2.68 -1.60 14.09
CA TYR A 164 2.34 -0.62 15.12
C TYR A 164 3.30 0.59 15.07
N GLU A 165 4.60 0.35 14.98
CA GLU A 165 5.60 1.42 14.84
C GLU A 165 5.35 2.26 13.60
N ALA A 166 4.96 1.63 12.49
CA ALA A 166 4.66 2.32 11.24
C ALA A 166 3.37 3.15 11.30
N TRP A 167 2.28 2.63 11.86
CA TRP A 167 0.93 3.17 11.69
C TRP A 167 0.18 3.54 12.98
N ASP A 168 0.78 3.39 14.16
CA ASP A 168 0.17 3.63 15.47
C ASP A 168 -1.10 2.80 15.74
N ILE A 169 -1.23 1.63 15.11
CA ILE A 169 -2.36 0.70 15.31
C ILE A 169 -1.86 -0.48 16.13
N SER A 170 -2.31 -0.60 17.37
CA SER A 170 -1.88 -1.65 18.30
C SER A 170 -2.18 -3.07 17.77
N PRO A 171 -1.42 -4.10 18.18
CA PRO A 171 -1.70 -5.48 17.77
C PRO A 171 -3.13 -5.92 18.04
N GLU A 172 -3.73 -5.48 19.14
CA GLU A 172 -5.14 -5.77 19.49
C GLU A 172 -6.11 -5.10 18.52
N GLU A 173 -5.84 -3.85 18.14
CA GLU A 173 -6.64 -3.13 17.15
C GLU A 173 -6.50 -3.73 15.77
N GLN A 174 -5.29 -4.15 15.37
CA GLN A 174 -5.05 -4.88 14.12
C GLN A 174 -5.93 -6.13 14.07
N MET A 175 -5.95 -6.94 15.12
CA MET A 175 -6.77 -8.15 15.19
C MET A 175 -8.27 -7.85 15.16
N LYS A 176 -8.72 -6.78 15.83
CA LYS A 176 -10.13 -6.32 15.75
C LYS A 176 -10.50 -5.91 14.33
N ILE A 177 -9.65 -5.14 13.66
CA ILE A 177 -9.84 -4.75 12.26
C ILE A 177 -9.91 -6.00 11.38
N GLU A 178 -8.96 -6.91 11.48
CA GLU A 178 -8.91 -8.17 10.72
C GLU A 178 -10.18 -9.02 10.90
N ALA A 179 -10.69 -9.11 12.12
CA ALA A 179 -11.94 -9.82 12.44
C ALA A 179 -13.17 -9.12 11.82
N SER A 180 -13.17 -7.81 11.76
CA SER A 180 -14.29 -7.00 11.25
C SER A 180 -14.37 -6.93 9.72
N ILE A 181 -13.32 -7.31 8.99
CA ILE A 181 -13.31 -7.25 7.53
C ILE A 181 -14.41 -8.12 6.94
N LEU A 182 -15.34 -7.49 6.23
CA LEU A 182 -16.43 -8.16 5.52
C LEU A 182 -16.37 -7.81 4.03
N VAL A 183 -16.18 -8.81 3.19
CA VAL A 183 -16.18 -8.65 1.73
C VAL A 183 -17.59 -8.86 1.19
N ARG A 184 -18.23 -7.78 0.74
CA ARG A 184 -19.52 -7.82 0.05
C ARG A 184 -19.33 -7.56 -1.45
N LEU A 185 -19.87 -8.44 -2.28
CA LEU A 185 -19.81 -8.29 -3.73
C LEU A 185 -21.04 -7.51 -4.21
N VAL A 186 -20.84 -6.25 -4.57
CA VAL A 186 -21.90 -5.38 -5.09
C VAL A 186 -21.72 -5.26 -6.60
N ALA A 187 -22.60 -5.88 -7.37
CA ALA A 187 -22.54 -5.89 -8.85
C ALA A 187 -23.04 -4.59 -9.49
N ARG A 188 -23.80 -3.79 -8.76
CA ARG A 188 -24.28 -2.45 -9.19
C ARG A 188 -24.18 -1.50 -8.00
N PRO A 189 -23.68 -0.30 -8.18
CA PRO A 189 -23.70 0.71 -7.11
C PRO A 189 -25.16 1.04 -6.78
N THR A 190 -25.44 1.19 -5.49
CA THR A 190 -26.69 1.80 -5.04
C THR A 190 -26.70 3.29 -5.38
N GLU A 191 -27.88 3.93 -5.42
CA GLU A 191 -27.98 5.38 -5.64
C GLU A 191 -27.11 6.17 -4.66
N LEU A 192 -27.02 5.73 -3.40
CA LEU A 192 -26.15 6.32 -2.39
C LEU A 192 -24.66 6.28 -2.78
N GLN A 193 -24.23 5.18 -3.39
CA GLN A 193 -22.84 5.04 -3.86
C GLN A 193 -22.56 5.92 -5.07
N LEU A 194 -23.54 6.10 -5.95
CA LEU A 194 -23.43 7.01 -7.10
C LEU A 194 -23.38 8.47 -6.63
N GLN A 195 -24.14 8.83 -5.62
CA GLN A 195 -24.13 10.18 -5.03
C GLN A 195 -22.79 10.47 -4.35
N TYR A 196 -22.26 9.52 -3.58
CA TYR A 196 -20.94 9.64 -2.98
C TYR A 196 -19.81 9.78 -4.01
N TYR A 197 -19.90 9.10 -5.15
CA TYR A 197 -18.98 9.29 -6.28
C TYR A 197 -19.10 10.68 -6.90
N HIS A 198 -20.30 11.18 -7.04
CA HIS A 198 -20.56 12.51 -7.58
C HIS A 198 -19.95 13.60 -6.68
N ASP A 199 -20.08 13.44 -5.37
CA ASP A 199 -19.53 14.36 -4.37
C ASP A 199 -18.00 14.32 -4.30
N LEU A 200 -17.39 13.14 -4.50
CA LEU A 200 -15.92 12.98 -4.55
C LEU A 200 -15.25 13.54 -5.81
N VAL A 201 -15.97 13.61 -6.93
CA VAL A 201 -15.45 14.11 -8.21
C VAL A 201 -15.61 15.62 -8.32
N ASN A 202 -16.56 16.22 -7.57
CA ASN A 202 -16.89 17.65 -7.64
C ASN A 202 -16.30 18.48 -6.49
N HIS A 203 -15.49 17.85 -5.62
CA HIS A 203 -14.67 18.50 -4.58
C HIS A 203 -13.20 18.10 -4.73
#